data_6b773af8615c30654ba4ef4c9d34bcee
#
_entry.id   6b773af8615c30654ba4ef4c9d34bcee
#
_cell.length_a   1.000
_cell.length_b   1.000
_cell.length_c   1.000
_cell.angle_alpha   90.00
_cell.angle_beta   90.00
_cell.angle_gamma   90.00
#
_symmetry.space_group_name_H-M   'P 1'
#
loop_
_entity.id
_entity.type
_entity.pdbx_description
1 polymer ?
#
loop_
_entity_poly.entity_id
_entity_poly.type
_entity_poly.pdbx_seq_one_letter_code
_entity_poly.pdbx_strand_id
1 'polypeptide(L)'
;MSTFRALNMVLPFFDFLLSFSIFRDILSPMESYELIRSRRRTLALEITRDCRVLVRSPLGVSQAKIDAFVESHADWIQTHLEQQRQRMASAPPPPTAADIAALKAKARTVLPEKVTYWSAKMGVRPTGLKITTARKRYGSCSGKNSLCFSCFLMDCPEEAIDLVVVHELCHIREKNHGPRFYALLGRYLPDYKERKKLLR
;
A
#
# COMPACT_ATOMS: atom_id res chain seq x y z
N MET A 1 26.29 58.13 26.71
CA MET A 1 25.10 58.96 26.46
C MET A 1 24.63 58.61 25.05
N SER A 2 23.64 57.81 24.95
CA SER A 2 22.91 57.61 23.69
C SER A 2 21.58 56.87 23.98
N THR A 3 20.52 57.56 23.71
CA THR A 3 19.12 57.28 24.02
C THR A 3 18.57 56.22 23.10
N PHE A 4 18.06 55.12 23.67
CA PHE A 4 17.24 54.16 22.97
C PHE A 4 15.83 54.71 22.76
N ARG A 5 15.43 54.90 21.54
CA ARG A 5 14.06 55.25 21.13
C ARG A 5 13.29 53.96 20.94
N ALA A 6 12.26 53.72 21.74
CA ALA A 6 11.28 52.68 21.58
C ALA A 6 10.41 53.00 20.36
N LEU A 7 10.35 52.06 19.39
CA LEU A 7 9.43 52.13 18.26
C LEU A 7 8.21 51.26 18.58
N ASN A 8 7.12 51.92 18.96
CA ASN A 8 5.80 51.30 19.06
C ASN A 8 5.29 50.98 17.66
N MET A 9 5.25 49.72 17.31
CA MET A 9 4.58 49.26 16.09
C MET A 9 3.21 48.73 16.46
N VAL A 10 2.22 49.56 16.29
CA VAL A 10 0.79 49.20 16.34
C VAL A 10 0.49 48.47 15.07
N LEU A 11 0.27 47.14 15.15
CA LEU A 11 -0.27 46.35 14.06
C LEU A 11 -1.78 46.62 13.91
N PRO A 12 -2.28 46.92 12.74
CA PRO A 12 -3.70 47.13 12.53
C PRO A 12 -4.48 45.80 12.59
N PHE A 13 -5.52 45.81 13.38
CA PHE A 13 -6.46 44.73 13.70
C PHE A 13 -7.35 44.29 12.50
N PHE A 14 -6.94 44.61 11.26
CA PHE A 14 -7.78 44.45 10.07
C PHE A 14 -7.43 43.24 9.20
N ASP A 15 -6.32 42.53 9.43
CA ASP A 15 -5.88 41.42 8.57
C ASP A 15 -6.37 40.04 9.01
N PHE A 16 -7.02 39.93 10.18
CA PHE A 16 -7.48 38.61 10.67
C PHE A 16 -8.79 38.12 10.04
N LEU A 17 -9.56 39.02 9.46
CA LEU A 17 -10.85 38.67 8.79
C LEU A 17 -10.70 38.32 7.32
N LEU A 18 -9.65 38.80 6.65
CA LEU A 18 -9.38 38.46 5.24
C LEU A 18 -8.73 37.07 5.07
N SER A 19 -8.00 36.61 6.08
CA SER A 19 -7.39 35.27 6.05
C SER A 19 -8.42 34.14 6.18
N PHE A 20 -9.55 34.40 6.87
CA PHE A 20 -10.61 33.40 7.04
C PHE A 20 -11.52 33.27 5.80
N SER A 21 -11.61 34.31 4.97
CA SER A 21 -12.40 34.28 3.72
C SER A 21 -11.65 33.58 2.58
N ILE A 22 -10.33 33.78 2.48
CA ILE A 22 -9.49 33.11 1.47
C ILE A 22 -9.36 31.60 1.75
N PHE A 23 -9.41 31.21 3.04
CA PHE A 23 -9.38 29.78 3.42
C PHE A 23 -10.70 29.05 3.10
N ARG A 24 -11.79 29.79 2.94
CA ARG A 24 -13.11 29.23 2.61
C ARG A 24 -13.29 28.96 1.10
N ASP A 25 -12.56 29.68 0.24
CA ASP A 25 -12.61 29.52 -1.21
C ASP A 25 -11.65 28.45 -1.75
N ILE A 26 -10.70 27.96 -0.93
CA ILE A 26 -9.75 26.90 -1.34
C ILE A 26 -10.29 25.50 -1.08
N LEU A 27 -11.34 25.32 -0.29
CA LEU A 27 -11.90 24.03 0.12
C LEU A 27 -13.41 24.08 0.25
N SER A 28 -14.10 24.10 -0.87
CA SER A 28 -15.39 23.43 -0.95
C SER A 28 -15.10 21.95 -1.28
N PRO A 29 -15.06 21.03 -0.31
CA PRO A 29 -14.87 19.60 -0.60
C PRO A 29 -16.04 19.01 -1.38
N MET A 30 -17.03 19.83 -1.67
CA MET A 30 -18.28 19.48 -2.34
C MET A 30 -18.19 19.44 -3.86
N GLU A 31 -17.14 19.98 -4.49
CA GLU A 31 -17.14 20.15 -5.97
C GLU A 31 -16.44 19.03 -6.75
N SER A 32 -15.75 18.08 -6.13
CA SER A 32 -15.09 17.03 -6.92
C SER A 32 -14.92 15.70 -6.19
N TYR A 33 -15.96 14.97 -6.02
CA TYR A 33 -15.83 13.53 -5.79
C TYR A 33 -16.25 12.73 -7.01
N GLU A 34 -15.58 11.63 -7.27
CA GLU A 34 -15.95 10.67 -8.30
C GLU A 34 -17.01 9.71 -7.74
N LEU A 35 -18.17 9.60 -8.42
CA LEU A 35 -19.26 8.74 -7.98
C LEU A 35 -19.33 7.45 -8.80
N ILE A 36 -19.20 6.31 -8.13
CA ILE A 36 -19.43 4.99 -8.74
C ILE A 36 -20.69 4.36 -8.13
N ARG A 37 -21.69 4.12 -8.96
CA ARG A 37 -22.92 3.41 -8.59
C ARG A 37 -22.80 1.94 -8.95
N SER A 38 -23.20 1.04 -8.03
CA SER A 38 -23.13 -0.40 -8.22
C SER A 38 -24.19 -1.15 -7.40
N ARG A 39 -24.32 -2.47 -7.58
CA ARG A 39 -25.24 -3.32 -6.81
C ARG A 39 -24.74 -3.61 -5.38
N ARG A 40 -24.31 -2.59 -4.66
CA ARG A 40 -23.90 -2.67 -3.25
C ARG A 40 -25.03 -2.25 -2.32
N ARG A 41 -24.87 -2.56 -1.01
CA ARG A 41 -25.89 -2.25 0.00
C ARG A 41 -25.58 -1.00 0.82
N THR A 42 -24.33 -0.50 0.79
CA THR A 42 -23.85 0.59 1.65
C THR A 42 -23.13 1.67 0.86
N LEU A 43 -23.15 2.90 1.36
CA LEU A 43 -22.25 3.95 0.92
C LEU A 43 -20.82 3.68 1.43
N ALA A 44 -19.82 4.09 0.67
CA ALA A 44 -18.43 4.11 1.14
C ALA A 44 -17.66 5.27 0.52
N LEU A 45 -16.75 5.82 1.30
CA LEU A 45 -15.75 6.79 0.89
C LEU A 45 -14.40 6.09 0.75
N GLU A 46 -13.65 6.50 -0.24
CA GLU A 46 -12.29 6.03 -0.52
C GLU A 46 -11.45 7.22 -1.00
N ILE A 47 -10.26 7.38 -0.41
CA ILE A 47 -9.25 8.29 -0.97
C ILE A 47 -8.33 7.47 -1.85
N THR A 48 -8.29 7.82 -3.12
CA THR A 48 -7.47 7.12 -4.12
C THR A 48 -5.99 7.46 -3.95
N ARG A 49 -5.11 6.66 -4.57
CA ARG A 49 -3.66 6.90 -4.48
C ARG A 49 -3.22 8.23 -5.09
N ASP A 50 -3.97 8.75 -6.03
CA ASP A 50 -3.78 10.04 -6.72
C ASP A 50 -4.58 11.18 -6.07
N CYS A 51 -4.90 11.04 -4.77
CA CYS A 51 -5.58 12.05 -3.95
C CYS A 51 -6.95 12.48 -4.47
N ARG A 52 -7.70 11.60 -5.12
CA ARG A 52 -9.11 11.84 -5.48
C ARG A 52 -10.04 11.25 -4.44
N VAL A 53 -11.17 11.89 -4.23
CA VAL A 53 -12.26 11.40 -3.39
C VAL A 53 -13.17 10.52 -4.24
N LEU A 54 -13.34 9.26 -3.88
CA LEU A 54 -14.21 8.32 -4.57
C LEU A 54 -15.37 7.91 -3.65
N VAL A 55 -16.59 8.11 -4.12
CA VAL A 55 -17.82 7.67 -3.43
C VAL A 55 -18.41 6.47 -4.16
N ARG A 56 -18.56 5.38 -3.44
CA ARG A 56 -19.25 4.19 -3.95
C ARG A 56 -20.65 4.11 -3.37
N SER A 57 -21.68 4.12 -4.21
CA SER A 57 -23.10 4.16 -3.81
C SER A 57 -23.89 2.99 -4.36
N PRO A 58 -24.94 2.53 -3.64
CA PRO A 58 -26.01 1.74 -4.23
C PRO A 58 -26.73 2.48 -5.36
N LEU A 59 -27.32 1.71 -6.30
CA LEU A 59 -28.00 2.30 -7.46
C LEU A 59 -29.20 3.19 -7.07
N GLY A 60 -29.93 2.84 -6.01
CA GLY A 60 -31.18 3.51 -5.61
C GLY A 60 -31.01 4.68 -4.63
N VAL A 61 -29.78 5.09 -4.29
CA VAL A 61 -29.56 6.20 -3.35
C VAL A 61 -29.64 7.53 -4.10
N SER A 62 -30.43 8.48 -3.58
CA SER A 62 -30.56 9.81 -4.16
C SER A 62 -29.26 10.62 -4.04
N GLN A 63 -29.07 11.56 -4.96
CA GLN A 63 -27.89 12.43 -4.94
C GLN A 63 -27.80 13.22 -3.62
N ALA A 64 -28.90 13.78 -3.14
CA ALA A 64 -28.95 14.52 -1.88
C ALA A 64 -28.49 13.70 -0.67
N LYS A 65 -28.79 12.38 -0.61
CA LYS A 65 -28.27 11.51 0.45
C LYS A 65 -26.79 11.24 0.30
N ILE A 66 -26.27 11.18 -0.91
CA ILE A 66 -24.83 11.01 -1.16
C ILE A 66 -24.08 12.28 -0.73
N ASP A 67 -24.59 13.45 -1.11
CA ASP A 67 -23.98 14.75 -0.77
C ASP A 67 -23.95 14.94 0.76
N ALA A 68 -25.08 14.69 1.44
CA ALA A 68 -25.15 14.74 2.91
C ALA A 68 -24.17 13.74 3.59
N PHE A 69 -23.99 12.56 2.98
CA PHE A 69 -23.01 11.58 3.48
C PHE A 69 -21.57 12.08 3.30
N VAL A 70 -21.24 12.69 2.16
CA VAL A 70 -19.91 13.28 1.92
C VAL A 70 -19.66 14.43 2.88
N GLU A 71 -20.65 15.33 3.05
CA GLU A 71 -20.57 16.47 3.96
C GLU A 71 -20.36 16.03 5.42
N SER A 72 -21.11 15.03 5.88
CA SER A 72 -20.94 14.48 7.25
C SER A 72 -19.57 13.84 7.49
N HIS A 73 -18.79 13.59 6.45
CA HIS A 73 -17.44 13.01 6.53
C HIS A 73 -16.34 13.97 6.04
N ALA A 74 -16.62 15.29 5.97
CA ALA A 74 -15.70 16.29 5.45
C ALA A 74 -14.33 16.28 6.19
N ASP A 75 -14.34 16.24 7.52
CA ASP A 75 -13.12 16.19 8.35
C ASP A 75 -12.30 14.91 8.08
N TRP A 76 -13.00 13.79 7.94
CA TRP A 76 -12.36 12.52 7.58
C TRP A 76 -11.69 12.60 6.21
N ILE A 77 -12.38 13.17 5.21
CA ILE A 77 -11.87 13.34 3.85
C ILE A 77 -10.62 14.23 3.88
N GLN A 78 -10.68 15.37 4.54
CA GLN A 78 -9.56 16.31 4.63
C GLN A 78 -8.33 15.67 5.29
N THR A 79 -8.53 15.02 6.44
CA THR A 79 -7.45 14.32 7.16
C THR A 79 -6.77 13.26 6.28
N HIS A 80 -7.56 12.45 5.59
CA HIS A 80 -7.03 11.35 4.77
C HIS A 80 -6.42 11.84 3.45
N LEU A 81 -6.93 12.92 2.86
CA LEU A 81 -6.30 13.57 1.71
C LEU A 81 -4.92 14.12 2.07
N GLU A 82 -4.81 14.80 3.22
CA GLU A 82 -3.53 15.32 3.68
C GLU A 82 -2.53 14.20 3.98
N GLN A 83 -2.95 13.15 4.68
CA GLN A 83 -2.12 11.96 4.90
C GLN A 83 -1.68 11.32 3.58
N GLN A 84 -2.56 11.25 2.58
CA GLN A 84 -2.22 10.69 1.28
C GLN A 84 -1.23 11.58 0.52
N ARG A 85 -1.39 12.91 0.55
CA ARG A 85 -0.44 13.87 -0.02
C ARG A 85 0.93 13.75 0.62
N GLN A 86 0.99 13.66 1.95
CA GLN A 86 2.25 13.46 2.69
C GLN A 86 2.91 12.14 2.32
N ARG A 87 2.14 11.05 2.19
CA ARG A 87 2.66 9.75 1.72
C ARG A 87 3.22 9.84 0.30
N MET A 88 2.57 10.58 -0.59
CA MET A 88 3.07 10.79 -1.95
C MET A 88 4.33 11.64 -1.97
N ALA A 89 4.39 12.70 -1.17
CA ALA A 89 5.56 13.58 -1.08
C ALA A 89 6.77 12.87 -0.45
N SER A 90 6.56 11.97 0.50
CA SER A 90 7.60 11.17 1.15
C SER A 90 7.92 9.85 0.44
N ALA A 91 7.12 9.46 -0.58
CA ALA A 91 7.36 8.21 -1.29
C ALA A 91 8.67 8.30 -2.09
N PRO A 92 9.53 7.27 -2.03
CA PRO A 92 10.69 7.22 -2.88
C PRO A 92 10.25 7.20 -4.36
N PRO A 93 11.07 7.75 -5.26
CA PRO A 93 10.76 7.74 -6.68
C PRO A 93 10.54 6.30 -7.16
N PRO A 94 9.67 6.10 -8.16
CA PRO A 94 9.46 4.77 -8.70
C PRO A 94 10.78 4.21 -9.25
N PRO A 95 11.06 2.90 -9.07
CA PRO A 95 12.29 2.29 -9.56
C PRO A 95 12.41 2.45 -11.08
N THR A 96 13.60 2.82 -11.51
CA THR A 96 13.94 2.98 -12.93
C THR A 96 14.00 1.63 -13.65
N ALA A 97 14.09 1.66 -14.98
CA ALA A 97 14.28 0.44 -15.76
C ALA A 97 15.61 -0.28 -15.41
N ALA A 98 16.64 0.50 -15.06
CA ALA A 98 17.94 -0.02 -14.63
C ALA A 98 17.84 -0.73 -13.27
N ASP A 99 17.13 -0.15 -12.29
CA ASP A 99 16.90 -0.77 -10.99
C ASP A 99 16.14 -2.09 -11.13
N ILE A 100 15.09 -2.10 -11.96
CA ILE A 100 14.32 -3.31 -12.23
C ILE A 100 15.19 -4.39 -12.91
N ALA A 101 16.07 -4.00 -13.82
CA ALA A 101 17.00 -4.94 -14.48
C ALA A 101 17.98 -5.55 -13.46
N ALA A 102 18.54 -4.72 -12.56
CA ALA A 102 19.43 -5.15 -11.49
C ALA A 102 18.72 -6.12 -10.51
N LEU A 103 17.51 -5.79 -10.08
CA LEU A 103 16.69 -6.68 -9.23
C LEU A 103 16.36 -8.00 -9.90
N LYS A 104 16.04 -7.99 -11.21
CA LYS A 104 15.82 -9.22 -11.97
C LYS A 104 17.08 -10.08 -12.08
N ALA A 105 18.25 -9.47 -12.28
CA ALA A 105 19.52 -10.17 -12.33
C ALA A 105 19.80 -10.86 -10.98
N LYS A 106 19.70 -10.11 -9.86
CA LYS A 106 19.84 -10.65 -8.51
C LYS A 106 18.85 -11.79 -8.23
N ALA A 107 17.58 -11.61 -8.61
CA ALA A 107 16.54 -12.62 -8.41
C ALA A 107 16.82 -13.93 -9.20
N ARG A 108 17.40 -13.83 -10.39
CA ARG A 108 17.76 -15.01 -11.19
C ARG A 108 18.89 -15.85 -10.58
N THR A 109 19.74 -15.25 -9.76
CA THR A 109 20.78 -15.96 -9.02
C THR A 109 20.24 -16.48 -7.68
N VAL A 110 19.66 -15.61 -6.88
CA VAL A 110 19.28 -15.95 -5.48
C VAL A 110 18.10 -16.91 -5.40
N LEU A 111 17.03 -16.68 -6.18
CA LEU A 111 15.79 -17.45 -6.02
C LEU A 111 15.92 -18.93 -6.40
N PRO A 112 16.60 -19.32 -7.48
CA PRO A 112 16.80 -20.74 -7.78
C PRO A 112 17.54 -21.49 -6.69
N GLU A 113 18.58 -20.92 -6.11
CA GLU A 113 19.36 -21.51 -5.00
C GLU A 113 18.47 -21.72 -3.77
N LYS A 114 17.72 -20.69 -3.35
CA LYS A 114 16.80 -20.79 -2.21
C LYS A 114 15.67 -21.79 -2.46
N VAL A 115 15.09 -21.79 -3.65
CA VAL A 115 14.05 -22.76 -4.02
C VAL A 115 14.61 -24.18 -3.99
N THR A 116 15.81 -24.41 -4.50
CA THR A 116 16.46 -25.73 -4.48
C THR A 116 16.70 -26.18 -3.05
N TYR A 117 17.29 -25.34 -2.21
CA TYR A 117 17.56 -25.63 -0.81
C TYR A 117 16.29 -26.00 -0.02
N TRP A 118 15.29 -25.12 -0.08
CA TRP A 118 14.05 -25.34 0.66
C TRP A 118 13.20 -26.48 0.09
N SER A 119 13.19 -26.68 -1.22
CA SER A 119 12.49 -27.81 -1.87
C SER A 119 13.05 -29.16 -1.38
N ALA A 120 14.38 -29.28 -1.32
CA ALA A 120 15.04 -30.47 -0.81
C ALA A 120 14.68 -30.71 0.67
N LYS A 121 14.77 -29.67 1.51
CA LYS A 121 14.44 -29.73 2.94
C LYS A 121 12.98 -30.07 3.20
N MET A 122 12.06 -29.59 2.35
CA MET A 122 10.63 -29.82 2.47
C MET A 122 10.15 -31.11 1.78
N GLY A 123 10.99 -31.74 0.97
CA GLY A 123 10.63 -32.91 0.18
C GLY A 123 9.53 -32.62 -0.86
N VAL A 124 9.59 -31.46 -1.51
CA VAL A 124 8.65 -31.05 -2.57
C VAL A 124 9.40 -30.71 -3.84
N ARG A 125 8.72 -30.79 -4.99
CA ARG A 125 9.29 -30.47 -6.31
C ARG A 125 8.41 -29.49 -7.04
N PRO A 126 8.80 -28.22 -7.18
CA PRO A 126 8.12 -27.28 -8.05
C PRO A 126 8.33 -27.69 -9.53
N THR A 127 7.34 -27.45 -10.37
CA THR A 127 7.38 -27.77 -11.81
C THR A 127 8.06 -26.69 -12.64
N GLY A 128 8.31 -25.53 -12.08
CA GLY A 128 8.98 -24.41 -12.74
C GLY A 128 9.13 -23.21 -11.82
N LEU A 129 10.00 -22.30 -12.23
CA LEU A 129 10.28 -21.03 -11.56
C LEU A 129 10.24 -19.89 -12.58
N LYS A 130 9.44 -18.85 -12.29
CA LYS A 130 9.34 -17.65 -13.09
C LYS A 130 9.59 -16.39 -12.24
N ILE A 131 10.32 -15.43 -12.80
CA ILE A 131 10.58 -14.14 -12.18
C ILE A 131 9.82 -13.06 -12.95
N THR A 132 9.07 -12.21 -12.22
CA THR A 132 8.21 -11.16 -12.77
C THR A 132 8.49 -9.82 -12.12
N THR A 133 7.81 -8.77 -12.58
CA THR A 133 7.82 -7.42 -11.99
C THR A 133 6.49 -7.09 -11.30
N ALA A 134 5.78 -8.11 -10.80
CA ALA A 134 4.53 -7.90 -10.10
C ALA A 134 4.75 -7.08 -8.82
N ARG A 135 3.96 -6.00 -8.63
CA ARG A 135 4.07 -5.11 -7.45
C ARG A 135 3.07 -5.44 -6.34
N LYS A 136 2.03 -6.24 -6.65
CA LYS A 136 0.95 -6.53 -5.69
C LYS A 136 1.20 -7.77 -4.83
N ARG A 137 2.20 -8.57 -5.18
CA ARG A 137 2.54 -9.84 -4.50
C ARG A 137 3.99 -10.19 -4.73
N TYR A 138 4.63 -10.77 -3.74
CA TYR A 138 6.02 -11.21 -3.81
C TYR A 138 6.17 -12.60 -4.44
N GLY A 139 5.17 -13.48 -4.26
CA GLY A 139 5.19 -14.83 -4.81
C GLY A 139 3.80 -15.33 -5.19
N SER A 140 3.75 -16.46 -5.88
CA SER A 140 2.56 -17.28 -6.09
C SER A 140 2.94 -18.69 -6.55
N CYS A 141 2.15 -19.67 -6.12
CA CYS A 141 2.23 -21.05 -6.60
C CYS A 141 0.98 -21.40 -7.41
N SER A 142 1.15 -21.83 -8.65
CA SER A 142 0.05 -22.25 -9.51
C SER A 142 -0.55 -23.60 -9.09
N GLY A 143 -1.75 -23.92 -9.58
CA GLY A 143 -2.36 -25.24 -9.41
C GLY A 143 -1.48 -26.40 -9.93
N LYS A 144 -0.60 -26.11 -10.90
CA LYS A 144 0.38 -27.06 -11.47
C LYS A 144 1.73 -27.05 -10.73
N ASN A 145 1.81 -26.45 -9.54
CA ASN A 145 3.03 -26.34 -8.70
C ASN A 145 4.18 -25.55 -9.36
N SER A 146 3.89 -24.67 -10.30
CA SER A 146 4.88 -23.73 -10.85
C SER A 146 4.92 -22.48 -9.96
N LEU A 147 6.12 -22.08 -9.55
CA LEU A 147 6.37 -20.93 -8.72
C LEU A 147 6.60 -19.67 -9.55
N CYS A 148 6.13 -18.55 -9.06
CA CYS A 148 6.36 -17.26 -9.66
C CYS A 148 6.73 -16.26 -8.57
N PHE A 149 7.86 -15.56 -8.69
CA PHE A 149 8.30 -14.55 -7.72
C PHE A 149 8.47 -13.19 -8.38
N SER A 150 8.22 -12.15 -7.61
CA SER A 150 8.53 -10.78 -7.99
C SER A 150 10.01 -10.50 -7.79
N CYS A 151 10.66 -9.79 -8.72
CA CYS A 151 12.03 -9.32 -8.53
C CYS A 151 12.15 -8.31 -7.37
N PHE A 152 11.08 -7.61 -7.02
CA PHE A 152 11.04 -6.70 -5.87
C PHE A 152 11.19 -7.40 -4.52
N LEU A 153 11.08 -8.72 -4.47
CA LEU A 153 11.43 -9.50 -3.29
C LEU A 153 12.91 -9.34 -2.92
N MET A 154 13.77 -8.98 -3.87
CA MET A 154 15.22 -8.77 -3.66
C MET A 154 15.54 -7.49 -2.88
N ASP A 155 14.56 -6.60 -2.66
CA ASP A 155 14.67 -5.43 -1.79
C ASP A 155 14.38 -5.75 -0.32
N CYS A 156 13.93 -6.97 -0.03
CA CYS A 156 13.66 -7.45 1.31
C CYS A 156 14.90 -8.13 1.93
N PRO A 157 15.00 -8.18 3.27
CA PRO A 157 16.01 -8.98 3.97
C PRO A 157 15.91 -10.47 3.63
N GLU A 158 17.00 -11.19 3.83
CA GLU A 158 17.10 -12.60 3.49
C GLU A 158 16.04 -13.47 4.17
N GLU A 159 15.76 -13.19 5.43
CA GLU A 159 14.74 -13.89 6.22
C GLU A 159 13.32 -13.73 5.62
N ALA A 160 13.03 -12.57 5.03
CA ALA A 160 11.77 -12.32 4.34
C ALA A 160 11.72 -13.04 2.99
N ILE A 161 12.85 -13.11 2.27
CA ILE A 161 12.96 -13.90 1.04
C ILE A 161 12.71 -15.38 1.33
N ASP A 162 13.35 -15.94 2.36
CA ASP A 162 13.14 -17.32 2.78
C ASP A 162 11.68 -17.59 3.15
N LEU A 163 11.05 -16.65 3.88
CA LEU A 163 9.63 -16.77 4.20
C LEU A 163 8.76 -16.90 2.95
N VAL A 164 8.96 -16.02 1.96
CA VAL A 164 8.16 -16.07 0.73
C VAL A 164 8.42 -17.35 -0.06
N VAL A 165 9.68 -17.78 -0.16
CA VAL A 165 10.03 -19.04 -0.84
C VAL A 165 9.36 -20.24 -0.15
N VAL A 166 9.48 -20.37 1.17
CA VAL A 166 8.87 -21.48 1.94
C VAL A 166 7.34 -21.40 1.86
N HIS A 167 6.75 -20.20 1.91
CA HIS A 167 5.32 -20.00 1.77
C HIS A 167 4.81 -20.56 0.44
N GLU A 168 5.46 -20.22 -0.68
CA GLU A 168 5.06 -20.71 -2.00
C GLU A 168 5.29 -22.22 -2.16
N LEU A 169 6.34 -22.75 -1.53
CA LEU A 169 6.58 -24.20 -1.50
C LEU A 169 5.55 -24.95 -0.65
N CYS A 170 5.04 -24.36 0.43
CA CYS A 170 3.93 -24.92 1.21
C CYS A 170 2.68 -25.12 0.34
N HIS A 171 2.43 -24.22 -0.61
CA HIS A 171 1.30 -24.34 -1.54
C HIS A 171 1.37 -25.54 -2.48
N ILE A 172 2.51 -26.22 -2.63
CA ILE A 172 2.59 -27.47 -3.36
C ILE A 172 1.77 -28.57 -2.67
N ARG A 173 1.75 -28.57 -1.32
CA ARG A 173 1.00 -29.53 -0.50
C ARG A 173 -0.35 -29.01 -0.05
N GLU A 174 -0.41 -27.74 0.41
CA GLU A 174 -1.59 -27.12 1.00
C GLU A 174 -1.98 -25.87 0.19
N LYS A 175 -2.98 -26.01 -0.68
CA LYS A 175 -3.37 -24.96 -1.63
C LYS A 175 -4.02 -23.74 -0.95
N ASN A 176 -4.64 -23.93 0.22
CA ASN A 176 -5.36 -22.89 0.93
C ASN A 176 -4.64 -22.54 2.25
N HIS A 177 -4.76 -21.28 2.68
CA HIS A 177 -4.17 -20.77 3.94
C HIS A 177 -4.98 -21.22 5.18
N GLY A 178 -5.26 -22.52 5.29
CA GLY A 178 -5.94 -23.09 6.45
C GLY A 178 -4.95 -23.50 7.56
N PRO A 179 -5.45 -24.12 8.66
CA PRO A 179 -4.61 -24.58 9.78
C PRO A 179 -3.45 -25.48 9.34
N ARG A 180 -3.67 -26.38 8.39
CA ARG A 180 -2.62 -27.27 7.86
C ARG A 180 -1.49 -26.52 7.17
N PHE A 181 -1.83 -25.46 6.41
CA PHE A 181 -0.85 -24.60 5.77
C PHE A 181 0.05 -23.92 6.81
N TYR A 182 -0.55 -23.29 7.83
CA TYR A 182 0.24 -22.60 8.86
C TYR A 182 1.00 -23.55 9.76
N ALA A 183 0.51 -24.76 10.02
CA ALA A 183 1.26 -25.80 10.70
C ALA A 183 2.49 -26.23 9.89
N LEU A 184 2.32 -26.42 8.56
CA LEU A 184 3.43 -26.77 7.67
C LEU A 184 4.45 -25.63 7.59
N LEU A 185 4.01 -24.38 7.42
CA LEU A 185 4.89 -23.21 7.38
C LEU A 185 5.67 -23.07 8.68
N GLY A 186 5.00 -23.15 9.84
CA GLY A 186 5.63 -23.05 11.15
C GLY A 186 6.60 -24.18 11.47
N ARG A 187 6.44 -25.37 10.87
CA ARG A 187 7.38 -26.48 10.99
C ARG A 187 8.77 -26.15 10.42
N TYR A 188 8.81 -25.41 9.30
CA TYR A 188 10.06 -25.04 8.63
C TYR A 188 10.58 -23.67 9.04
N LEU A 189 9.66 -22.75 9.36
CA LEU A 189 9.96 -21.39 9.84
C LEU A 189 9.11 -21.08 11.08
N PRO A 190 9.53 -21.47 12.28
CA PRO A 190 8.79 -21.20 13.52
C PRO A 190 8.55 -19.70 13.75
N ASP A 191 9.46 -18.87 13.29
CA ASP A 191 9.48 -17.40 13.39
C ASP A 191 8.82 -16.72 12.19
N TYR A 192 7.99 -17.42 11.41
CA TYR A 192 7.37 -16.87 10.19
C TYR A 192 6.56 -15.58 10.42
N LYS A 193 6.00 -15.40 11.62
CA LYS A 193 5.24 -14.19 11.98
C LYS A 193 6.15 -12.97 12.07
N GLU A 194 7.35 -13.14 12.64
CA GLU A 194 8.35 -12.07 12.74
C GLU A 194 8.93 -11.74 11.36
N ARG A 195 9.28 -12.76 10.59
CA ARG A 195 9.74 -12.56 9.20
C ARG A 195 8.72 -11.85 8.33
N LYS A 196 7.43 -12.08 8.55
CA LYS A 196 6.36 -11.39 7.83
C LYS A 196 6.39 -9.87 8.03
N LYS A 197 6.83 -9.39 9.19
CA LYS A 197 6.95 -7.95 9.48
C LYS A 197 8.06 -7.28 8.67
N LEU A 198 9.01 -8.06 8.13
CA LEU A 198 10.09 -7.57 7.29
C LEU A 198 9.68 -7.37 5.82
N LEU A 199 8.52 -7.86 5.42
CA LEU A 199 7.95 -7.61 4.09
C LEU A 199 7.37 -6.18 4.05
N ARG A 200 7.82 -5.40 3.07
CA ARG A 200 7.45 -3.98 2.86
C ARG A 200 6.22 -3.85 1.98
#